data_2f396dc6e1f18dec5e7f5bcc35d24e25
#
_entry.id   2f396dc6e1f18dec5e7f5bcc35d24e25
#
_cell.length_a   1.000
_cell.length_b   1.000
_cell.length_c   1.000
_cell.angle_alpha   90.00
_cell.angle_beta   90.00
_cell.angle_gamma   90.00
#
_symmetry.space_group_name_H-M   'P 1'
#
loop_
_entity.id
_entity.type
_entity.pdbx_description
1 polymer ?
#
loop_
_entity_poly.entity_id
_entity_poly.type
_entity_poly.pdbx_seq_one_letter_code
_entity_poly.pdbx_strand_id
1 'polypeptide(L)'
;MNTVLRSVALPLLVALAAATGCETIRENPKTSMGTGAGAAAGGLAGGLIGRNTTGVVVGGLLGSLAGGAIGYYLDRQDRTRAQAASQTTYDPSQGTVVHVEQVQAQPNPVRLGETVNILATYTLLTPHGDEATNVRETREIRHNGVLVGNPTTELSRVSGTFRSAIPITLPSGAARGAYEVTTTVAAGDRVSRGTTTFTVN
;
A
#
# COMPACT_ATOMS: atom_id res chain seq x y z
N MET A 1 51.76 -23.13 -16.38
CA MET A 1 51.78 -21.77 -15.80
C MET A 1 50.50 -20.98 -16.07
N ASN A 2 49.41 -21.60 -16.59
CA ASN A 2 48.19 -20.92 -16.98
C ASN A 2 46.92 -21.27 -16.16
N THR A 3 47.04 -22.19 -15.19
CA THR A 3 45.87 -22.67 -14.42
C THR A 3 45.58 -21.81 -13.16
N VAL A 4 46.63 -21.18 -12.62
CA VAL A 4 46.50 -20.33 -11.41
C VAL A 4 45.90 -18.96 -11.71
N LEU A 5 46.10 -18.45 -12.91
CA LEU A 5 45.56 -17.11 -13.31
C LEU A 5 44.06 -17.10 -13.52
N ARG A 6 43.45 -18.25 -13.86
CA ARG A 6 41.99 -18.36 -14.08
C ARG A 6 41.18 -18.43 -12.79
N SER A 7 41.78 -18.95 -11.71
CA SER A 7 41.07 -19.10 -10.43
C SER A 7 41.00 -17.83 -9.60
N VAL A 8 41.83 -16.82 -9.89
CA VAL A 8 41.87 -15.56 -9.15
C VAL A 8 41.00 -14.48 -9.82
N ALA A 9 40.79 -14.57 -11.16
CA ALA A 9 40.01 -13.59 -11.91
C ALA A 9 38.50 -13.72 -11.63
N LEU A 10 37.99 -14.92 -11.38
CA LEU A 10 36.54 -15.13 -11.17
C LEU A 10 36.01 -14.56 -9.85
N PRO A 11 36.66 -14.73 -8.69
CA PRO A 11 36.19 -14.09 -7.45
C PRO A 11 36.38 -12.57 -7.44
N LEU A 12 37.34 -12.01 -8.19
CA LEU A 12 37.54 -10.59 -8.29
C LEU A 12 36.44 -9.90 -9.10
N LEU A 13 35.90 -10.55 -10.13
CA LEU A 13 34.80 -10.03 -10.95
C LEU A 13 33.48 -10.02 -10.18
N VAL A 14 33.23 -11.01 -9.32
CA VAL A 14 32.04 -11.07 -8.47
C VAL A 14 32.11 -10.02 -7.34
N ALA A 15 33.31 -9.74 -6.80
CA ALA A 15 33.48 -8.70 -5.77
C ALA A 15 33.32 -7.30 -6.35
N LEU A 16 33.69 -7.07 -7.62
CA LEU A 16 33.56 -5.76 -8.26
C LEU A 16 32.10 -5.43 -8.62
N ALA A 17 31.29 -6.44 -8.93
CA ALA A 17 29.85 -6.26 -9.21
C ALA A 17 29.04 -5.88 -7.94
N ALA A 18 29.51 -6.28 -6.76
CA ALA A 18 28.86 -5.94 -5.49
C ALA A 18 29.18 -4.51 -5.01
N ALA A 19 30.28 -3.91 -5.46
CA ALA A 19 30.71 -2.57 -5.04
C ALA A 19 30.01 -1.43 -5.80
N THR A 20 29.52 -1.66 -7.01
CA THR A 20 28.85 -0.62 -7.82
C THR A 20 27.38 -0.44 -7.49
N GLY A 21 26.76 -1.36 -6.71
CA GLY A 21 25.36 -1.27 -6.30
C GLY A 21 25.09 -0.32 -5.12
N CYS A 22 26.11 0.02 -4.33
CA CYS A 22 25.92 0.80 -3.09
C CYS A 22 25.91 2.33 -3.29
N GLU A 23 26.42 2.84 -4.40
CA GLU A 23 26.52 4.29 -4.61
C GLU A 23 25.21 4.91 -5.10
N THR A 24 24.44 4.16 -5.87
CA THR A 24 23.14 4.60 -6.40
C THR A 24 22.07 4.76 -5.30
N ILE A 25 22.24 4.08 -4.15
CA ILE A 25 21.31 4.15 -3.01
C ILE A 25 21.45 5.47 -2.24
N ARG A 26 22.63 6.12 -2.29
CA ARG A 26 22.91 7.36 -1.56
C ARG A 26 22.38 8.60 -2.24
N GLU A 27 22.34 8.63 -3.58
CA GLU A 27 21.95 9.83 -4.32
C GLU A 27 20.46 9.96 -4.60
N ASN A 28 19.69 8.84 -4.61
CA ASN A 28 18.26 8.86 -4.85
C ASN A 28 17.50 7.87 -3.95
N PRO A 29 17.30 8.18 -2.67
CA PRO A 29 16.63 7.26 -1.74
C PRO A 29 15.16 6.99 -2.08
N LYS A 30 14.57 7.80 -2.97
CA LYS A 30 13.16 7.65 -3.41
C LYS A 30 12.98 6.69 -4.58
N THR A 31 14.03 6.43 -5.35
CA THR A 31 13.94 5.60 -6.58
C THR A 31 14.45 4.19 -6.37
N SER A 32 15.34 3.96 -5.39
CA SER A 32 15.97 2.66 -5.17
C SER A 32 15.10 1.66 -4.39
N MET A 33 14.05 2.13 -3.70
CA MET A 33 13.18 1.27 -2.90
C MET A 33 12.15 0.48 -3.71
N GLY A 34 11.90 0.86 -4.97
CA GLY A 34 10.91 0.20 -5.82
C GLY A 34 11.44 -0.87 -6.75
N THR A 35 12.73 -0.81 -7.12
CA THR A 35 13.30 -1.63 -8.19
C THR A 35 14.13 -2.83 -7.73
N GLY A 36 14.58 -2.87 -6.49
CA GLY A 36 15.46 -3.93 -5.98
C GLY A 36 14.79 -5.10 -5.29
N ALA A 37 13.55 -4.97 -4.83
CA ALA A 37 12.88 -6.00 -4.01
C ALA A 37 11.83 -6.82 -4.78
N GLY A 38 11.50 -6.44 -6.00
CA GLY A 38 10.44 -7.10 -6.78
C GLY A 38 10.87 -8.35 -7.53
N ALA A 39 12.16 -8.62 -7.66
CA ALA A 39 12.65 -9.64 -8.58
C ALA A 39 13.08 -10.97 -7.96
N ALA A 40 13.15 -11.08 -6.64
CA ALA A 40 13.60 -12.32 -6.01
C ALA A 40 12.73 -12.68 -4.80
N ALA A 41 11.83 -13.56 -4.98
CA ALA A 41 10.92 -14.15 -4.01
C ALA A 41 9.52 -13.51 -4.00
N GLY A 42 8.69 -13.99 -4.89
CA GLY A 42 7.23 -13.88 -4.75
C GLY A 42 6.80 -14.44 -3.41
N GLY A 43 6.51 -13.61 -2.46
CA GLY A 43 5.84 -14.05 -1.26
C GLY A 43 6.46 -13.71 0.07
N LEU A 44 7.03 -12.54 0.30
CA LEU A 44 7.23 -12.06 1.68
C LEU A 44 7.36 -10.53 1.67
N ALA A 45 6.34 -9.90 2.29
CA ALA A 45 6.41 -8.60 2.92
C ALA A 45 7.29 -7.55 2.24
N GLY A 46 6.79 -6.93 1.21
CA GLY A 46 7.32 -5.65 0.77
C GLY A 46 7.02 -4.57 1.81
N GLY A 47 7.81 -4.54 2.88
CA GLY A 47 7.78 -3.46 3.86
C GLY A 47 8.48 -2.25 3.26
N LEU A 48 7.74 -1.26 2.80
CA LEU A 48 8.28 0.04 2.44
C LEU A 48 8.25 0.93 3.69
N ILE A 49 9.40 1.13 4.30
CA ILE A 49 9.57 2.04 5.44
C ILE A 49 9.72 3.45 4.90
N GLY A 50 8.63 4.19 4.79
CA GLY A 50 8.64 5.61 4.51
C GLY A 50 8.91 6.43 5.77
N ARG A 51 9.91 7.27 5.75
CA ARG A 51 10.46 7.98 6.92
C ARG A 51 9.75 9.29 7.28
N ASN A 52 8.62 9.62 6.69
CA ASN A 52 7.85 10.82 7.03
C ASN A 52 6.36 10.51 7.04
N THR A 53 5.67 10.67 8.17
CA THR A 53 4.22 10.78 8.43
C THR A 53 3.25 9.93 7.57
N THR A 54 3.74 9.29 6.54
CA THR A 54 3.04 8.38 5.65
C THR A 54 3.22 6.97 6.20
N GLY A 55 2.15 6.26 6.44
CA GLY A 55 2.17 4.95 7.06
C GLY A 55 3.01 3.91 6.29
N VAL A 56 3.43 2.89 7.00
CA VAL A 56 4.14 1.74 6.43
C VAL A 56 3.12 0.85 5.73
N VAL A 57 3.35 0.53 4.46
CA VAL A 57 2.54 -0.47 3.74
C VAL A 57 3.16 -1.84 3.95
N VAL A 58 2.41 -2.74 4.58
CA VAL A 58 2.76 -4.13 4.81
C VAL A 58 1.78 -5.01 4.04
N GLY A 59 2.24 -6.16 3.60
CA GLY A 59 1.40 -7.09 2.85
C GLY A 59 1.84 -7.18 1.38
N GLY A 60 1.33 -8.16 0.68
CA GLY A 60 1.79 -8.54 -0.65
C GLY A 60 0.67 -8.83 -1.62
N LEU A 61 1.07 -9.03 -2.86
CA LEU A 61 0.23 -9.52 -3.94
C LEU A 61 0.48 -11.01 -4.11
N LEU A 62 -0.58 -11.80 -4.26
CA LEU A 62 -0.57 -13.25 -4.25
C LEU A 62 -1.30 -13.79 -5.49
N GLY A 63 -1.11 -15.08 -5.78
CA GLY A 63 -1.88 -15.76 -6.83
C GLY A 63 -1.81 -15.00 -8.16
N SER A 64 -2.98 -14.63 -8.70
CA SER A 64 -3.09 -13.95 -9.99
C SER A 64 -2.48 -12.54 -10.03
N LEU A 65 -2.18 -11.94 -8.88
CA LEU A 65 -1.49 -10.66 -8.78
C LEU A 65 0.00 -10.80 -8.40
N ALA A 66 0.49 -12.03 -8.20
CA ALA A 66 1.91 -12.26 -7.89
C ALA A 66 2.80 -11.72 -9.02
N GLY A 67 3.86 -11.01 -8.64
CA GLY A 67 4.73 -10.31 -9.60
C GLY A 67 4.29 -8.89 -9.95
N GLY A 68 3.12 -8.43 -9.49
CA GLY A 68 2.75 -7.02 -9.48
C GLY A 68 3.51 -6.22 -8.43
N ALA A 69 3.30 -4.91 -8.41
CA ALA A 69 3.93 -4.00 -7.45
C ALA A 69 2.89 -3.16 -6.72
N ILE A 70 3.11 -2.94 -5.43
CA ILE A 70 2.38 -1.97 -4.64
C ILE A 70 3.21 -0.68 -4.61
N GLY A 71 2.61 0.43 -5.05
CA GLY A 71 3.26 1.73 -5.03
C GLY A 71 3.15 2.42 -3.67
N TYR A 72 3.59 3.69 -3.63
CA TYR A 72 3.53 4.48 -2.42
C TYR A 72 2.10 4.78 -2.00
N TYR A 73 1.83 4.66 -0.72
CA TYR A 73 0.59 5.12 -0.12
C TYR A 73 0.48 6.65 -0.27
N LEU A 74 -0.61 7.10 -0.87
CA LEU A 74 -0.92 8.51 -1.03
C LEU A 74 -2.05 8.88 -0.07
N ASP A 75 -1.92 10.02 0.57
CA ASP A 75 -2.81 10.44 1.63
C ASP A 75 -2.95 11.94 1.73
N ARG A 76 -4.17 12.39 2.02
CA ARG A 76 -4.47 13.79 2.37
C ARG A 76 -5.68 13.88 3.29
N GLN A 77 -5.68 14.90 4.13
CA GLN A 77 -6.85 15.29 4.88
C GLN A 77 -7.81 16.06 3.94
N ASP A 78 -9.02 15.58 3.82
CA ASP A 78 -10.06 16.16 2.95
C ASP A 78 -10.95 17.13 3.72
N ARG A 79 -11.25 16.81 5.00
CA ARG A 79 -12.05 17.65 5.91
C ARG A 79 -11.40 17.69 7.29
N THR A 80 -11.45 18.88 7.91
CA THR A 80 -11.02 19.04 9.30
C THR A 80 -11.99 18.36 10.26
N ARG A 81 -11.57 18.20 11.52
CA ARG A 81 -12.43 17.67 12.60
C ARG A 81 -13.78 18.41 12.68
N ALA A 82 -13.75 19.75 12.68
CA ALA A 82 -14.96 20.56 12.81
C ALA A 82 -15.92 20.31 11.63
N GLN A 83 -15.40 20.25 10.41
CA GLN A 83 -16.20 19.96 9.21
C GLN A 83 -16.78 18.53 9.23
N ALA A 84 -15.96 17.54 9.59
CA ALA A 84 -16.40 16.16 9.68
C ALA A 84 -17.44 15.95 10.77
N ALA A 85 -17.22 16.52 11.97
CA ALA A 85 -18.15 16.44 13.09
C ALA A 85 -19.51 17.08 12.77
N SER A 86 -19.53 18.26 12.12
CA SER A 86 -20.79 18.92 11.76
C SER A 86 -21.57 18.14 10.70
N GLN A 87 -20.90 17.46 9.75
CA GLN A 87 -21.56 16.67 8.72
C GLN A 87 -22.14 15.36 9.25
N THR A 88 -21.54 14.78 10.29
CA THR A 88 -21.98 13.52 10.88
C THR A 88 -22.80 13.70 12.14
N THR A 89 -23.04 14.94 12.56
CA THR A 89 -23.73 15.26 13.84
C THR A 89 -23.03 14.55 15.02
N TYR A 90 -21.70 14.54 14.99
CA TYR A 90 -20.89 13.85 15.99
C TYR A 90 -20.88 14.58 17.32
N ASP A 91 -21.11 13.84 18.40
CA ASP A 91 -20.94 14.27 19.78
C ASP A 91 -19.85 13.41 20.47
N PRO A 92 -18.93 14.02 21.28
CA PRO A 92 -17.84 13.29 21.95
C PRO A 92 -18.32 12.12 22.83
N SER A 93 -19.56 12.14 23.34
CA SER A 93 -20.13 11.03 24.12
C SER A 93 -20.33 9.75 23.31
N GLN A 94 -20.34 9.83 22.00
CA GLN A 94 -20.40 8.67 21.08
C GLN A 94 -19.09 7.86 21.08
N GLY A 95 -18.03 8.39 21.69
CA GLY A 95 -16.71 7.76 21.64
C GLY A 95 -16.05 7.85 20.28
N THR A 96 -15.14 6.93 19.98
CA THR A 96 -14.49 6.89 18.66
C THR A 96 -15.45 6.42 17.58
N VAL A 97 -15.53 7.16 16.50
CA VAL A 97 -16.31 6.83 15.29
C VAL A 97 -15.36 6.70 14.11
N VAL A 98 -15.47 5.58 13.40
CA VAL A 98 -14.81 5.33 12.11
C VAL A 98 -15.89 5.03 11.09
N HIS A 99 -15.86 5.71 9.95
CA HIS A 99 -16.82 5.50 8.87
C HIS A 99 -16.14 5.58 7.52
N VAL A 100 -16.15 4.47 6.76
CA VAL A 100 -15.72 4.45 5.36
C VAL A 100 -16.86 5.01 4.50
N GLU A 101 -16.65 6.15 3.90
CA GLU A 101 -17.66 6.86 3.11
C GLU A 101 -17.70 6.34 1.67
N GLN A 102 -16.52 6.09 1.10
CA GLN A 102 -16.40 5.68 -0.29
C GLN A 102 -15.14 4.86 -0.52
N VAL A 103 -15.26 3.85 -1.39
CA VAL A 103 -14.12 3.11 -1.95
C VAL A 103 -14.26 3.09 -3.46
N GLN A 104 -13.16 3.33 -4.17
CA GLN A 104 -13.11 3.37 -5.63
C GLN A 104 -11.86 2.69 -6.15
N ALA A 105 -11.93 2.16 -7.36
CA ALA A 105 -10.77 1.68 -8.11
C ALA A 105 -10.69 2.44 -9.43
N GLN A 106 -9.52 3.03 -9.74
CA GLN A 106 -9.33 3.86 -10.92
C GLN A 106 -7.95 3.62 -11.55
N PRO A 107 -7.86 3.41 -12.87
CA PRO A 107 -8.97 3.28 -13.82
C PRO A 107 -9.77 1.99 -13.63
N ASN A 108 -10.98 1.97 -14.14
CA ASN A 108 -11.83 0.79 -14.21
C ASN A 108 -12.65 0.84 -15.51
N PRO A 109 -12.44 -0.07 -16.47
CA PRO A 109 -11.50 -1.22 -16.43
C PRO A 109 -10.02 -0.80 -16.48
N VAL A 110 -9.14 -1.74 -16.12
CA VAL A 110 -7.69 -1.60 -16.16
C VAL A 110 -7.08 -2.70 -17.04
N ARG A 111 -5.96 -2.42 -17.73
CA ARG A 111 -5.27 -3.41 -18.57
C ARG A 111 -4.15 -4.10 -17.81
N LEU A 112 -3.77 -5.28 -18.32
CA LEU A 112 -2.56 -5.97 -17.86
C LEU A 112 -1.33 -5.06 -17.97
N GLY A 113 -0.48 -5.05 -16.94
CA GLY A 113 0.70 -4.18 -16.86
C GLY A 113 0.42 -2.74 -16.43
N GLU A 114 -0.84 -2.30 -16.39
CA GLU A 114 -1.21 -0.97 -15.91
C GLU A 114 -1.38 -0.93 -14.39
N THR A 115 -1.46 0.29 -13.86
CA THR A 115 -1.67 0.53 -12.42
C THR A 115 -3.11 0.90 -12.15
N VAL A 116 -3.74 0.21 -11.20
CA VAL A 116 -5.03 0.57 -10.61
C VAL A 116 -4.79 1.23 -9.25
N ASN A 117 -5.43 2.37 -9.00
CA ASN A 117 -5.41 3.05 -7.71
C ASN A 117 -6.65 2.62 -6.91
N ILE A 118 -6.44 2.04 -5.74
CA ILE A 118 -7.51 1.75 -4.80
C ILE A 118 -7.63 2.93 -3.84
N LEU A 119 -8.66 3.74 -4.05
CA LEU A 119 -8.95 4.94 -3.27
C LEU A 119 -9.96 4.62 -2.17
N ALA A 120 -9.77 5.23 -1.01
CA ALA A 120 -10.74 5.20 0.07
C ALA A 120 -10.89 6.59 0.68
N THR A 121 -12.13 6.97 0.97
CA THR A 121 -12.46 8.15 1.79
C THR A 121 -13.11 7.66 3.06
N TYR A 122 -12.60 8.11 4.21
CA TYR A 122 -13.16 7.74 5.50
C TYR A 122 -13.06 8.87 6.52
N THR A 123 -13.97 8.88 7.47
CA THR A 123 -14.00 9.80 8.60
C THR A 123 -13.57 9.06 9.87
N LEU A 124 -12.66 9.69 10.62
CA LEU A 124 -12.27 9.34 11.98
C LEU A 124 -12.63 10.49 12.91
N LEU A 125 -13.43 10.22 13.93
CA LEU A 125 -13.75 11.19 14.99
C LEU A 125 -13.51 10.53 16.35
N THR A 126 -12.82 11.24 17.22
CA THR A 126 -12.50 10.79 18.58
C THR A 126 -12.93 11.86 19.59
N PRO A 127 -13.24 11.49 20.85
CA PRO A 127 -13.56 12.46 21.89
C PRO A 127 -12.47 13.53 22.06
N HIS A 128 -11.21 13.12 22.04
CA HIS A 128 -10.02 13.99 22.12
C HIS A 128 -9.45 14.20 20.71
N GLY A 129 -10.20 14.89 19.87
CA GLY A 129 -9.95 14.95 18.43
C GLY A 129 -8.61 15.52 17.98
N ASP A 130 -7.89 16.22 18.85
CA ASP A 130 -6.55 16.76 18.60
C ASP A 130 -5.44 15.76 18.94
N GLU A 131 -5.78 14.67 19.64
CA GLU A 131 -4.84 13.60 19.94
C GLU A 131 -4.75 12.60 18.77
N ALA A 132 -3.52 12.20 18.47
CA ALA A 132 -3.26 11.24 17.42
C ALA A 132 -3.71 9.83 17.84
N THR A 133 -4.46 9.18 16.98
CA THR A 133 -4.98 7.82 17.15
C THR A 133 -4.36 6.90 16.10
N ASN A 134 -3.98 5.68 16.50
CA ASN A 134 -3.49 4.69 15.57
C ASN A 134 -4.63 4.15 14.71
N VAL A 135 -4.44 4.21 13.41
CA VAL A 135 -5.39 3.73 12.40
C VAL A 135 -4.71 2.67 11.54
N ARG A 136 -5.40 1.55 11.34
CA ARG A 136 -4.98 0.50 10.39
C ARG A 136 -5.93 0.48 9.21
N GLU A 137 -5.38 0.65 8.03
CA GLU A 137 -6.10 0.52 6.76
C GLU A 137 -5.67 -0.77 6.04
N THR A 138 -6.60 -1.67 5.77
CA THR A 138 -6.34 -2.91 5.03
C THR A 138 -7.19 -2.95 3.78
N ARG A 139 -6.62 -3.37 2.66
CA ARG A 139 -7.33 -3.60 1.40
C ARG A 139 -7.20 -5.05 0.98
N GLU A 140 -8.20 -5.86 1.28
CA GLU A 140 -8.29 -7.22 0.79
C GLU A 140 -8.76 -7.21 -0.67
N ILE A 141 -7.95 -7.81 -1.56
CA ILE A 141 -8.26 -7.94 -2.99
C ILE A 141 -8.52 -9.40 -3.27
N ARG A 142 -9.69 -9.69 -3.83
CA ARG A 142 -10.10 -11.05 -4.19
C ARG A 142 -10.42 -11.16 -5.66
N HIS A 143 -10.06 -12.30 -6.25
CA HIS A 143 -10.47 -12.70 -7.59
C HIS A 143 -11.15 -14.06 -7.51
N ASN A 144 -12.39 -14.15 -7.97
CA ASN A 144 -13.23 -15.36 -7.83
C ASN A 144 -13.28 -15.90 -6.38
N GLY A 145 -13.39 -14.99 -5.39
CA GLY A 145 -13.40 -15.32 -3.96
C GLY A 145 -12.05 -15.63 -3.33
N VAL A 146 -10.99 -15.84 -4.13
CA VAL A 146 -9.63 -16.13 -3.64
C VAL A 146 -8.91 -14.83 -3.31
N LEU A 147 -8.27 -14.76 -2.13
CA LEU A 147 -7.44 -13.63 -1.74
C LEU A 147 -6.18 -13.55 -2.62
N VAL A 148 -6.00 -12.44 -3.32
CA VAL A 148 -4.86 -12.21 -4.22
C VAL A 148 -4.04 -10.99 -3.86
N GLY A 149 -4.46 -10.22 -2.84
CA GLY A 149 -3.70 -9.09 -2.31
C GLY A 149 -4.25 -8.65 -0.97
N ASN A 150 -3.37 -8.17 -0.10
CA ASN A 150 -3.72 -7.72 1.25
C ASN A 150 -2.79 -6.60 1.76
N PRO A 151 -2.63 -5.49 1.01
CA PRO A 151 -1.86 -4.36 1.52
C PRO A 151 -2.51 -3.76 2.76
N THR A 152 -1.70 -3.56 3.80
CA THR A 152 -2.11 -2.96 5.08
C THR A 152 -1.19 -1.79 5.39
N THR A 153 -1.77 -0.68 5.83
CA THR A 153 -1.05 0.54 6.21
C THR A 153 -1.39 0.91 7.64
N GLU A 154 -0.39 1.19 8.46
CA GLU A 154 -0.57 1.72 9.82
C GLU A 154 -0.19 3.18 9.87
N LEU A 155 -1.03 4.00 10.48
CA LEU A 155 -1.01 5.45 10.45
C LEU A 155 -1.29 6.01 11.83
N SER A 156 -0.78 7.19 12.11
CA SER A 156 -1.17 7.98 13.27
C SER A 156 -1.93 9.21 12.78
N ARG A 157 -3.17 9.43 13.26
CA ARG A 157 -4.07 10.47 12.77
C ARG A 157 -4.82 11.17 13.89
N VAL A 158 -5.01 12.46 13.73
CA VAL A 158 -6.02 13.25 14.46
C VAL A 158 -7.40 13.07 13.82
N SER A 159 -8.45 13.58 14.47
CA SER A 159 -9.81 13.52 13.92
C SER A 159 -9.95 14.32 12.62
N GLY A 160 -10.74 13.80 11.68
CA GLY A 160 -11.01 14.40 10.37
C GLY A 160 -11.50 13.39 9.36
N THR A 161 -11.68 13.85 8.12
CA THR A 161 -11.90 12.97 6.96
C THR A 161 -10.65 12.91 6.11
N PHE A 162 -10.28 11.71 5.70
CA PHE A 162 -9.06 11.43 4.96
C PHE A 162 -9.39 10.73 3.66
N ARG A 163 -8.60 11.05 2.64
CA ARG A 163 -8.60 10.35 1.36
C ARG A 163 -7.24 9.70 1.18
N SER A 164 -7.24 8.40 1.00
CA SER A 164 -6.05 7.59 0.81
C SER A 164 -6.11 6.83 -0.51
N ALA A 165 -4.96 6.52 -1.09
CA ALA A 165 -4.83 5.71 -2.28
C ALA A 165 -3.63 4.76 -2.19
N ILE A 166 -3.83 3.52 -2.62
CA ILE A 166 -2.75 2.55 -2.84
C ILE A 166 -2.72 2.21 -4.32
N PRO A 167 -1.68 2.61 -5.06
CA PRO A 167 -1.48 2.19 -6.44
C PRO A 167 -0.96 0.75 -6.48
N ILE A 168 -1.59 -0.08 -7.32
CA ILE A 168 -1.24 -1.47 -7.55
C ILE A 168 -0.98 -1.67 -9.03
N THR A 169 0.25 -1.99 -9.39
CA THR A 169 0.62 -2.34 -10.77
C THR A 169 0.33 -3.81 -11.00
N LEU A 170 -0.52 -4.10 -11.96
CA LEU A 170 -0.90 -5.45 -12.33
C LEU A 170 0.25 -6.15 -13.07
N PRO A 171 0.58 -7.40 -12.76
CA PRO A 171 1.53 -8.16 -13.58
C PRO A 171 0.92 -8.49 -14.94
N SER A 172 1.75 -8.73 -15.95
CA SER A 172 1.29 -9.17 -17.26
C SER A 172 0.56 -10.51 -17.23
N GLY A 173 0.82 -11.33 -16.21
CA GLY A 173 0.14 -12.61 -15.97
C GLY A 173 -1.08 -12.53 -15.06
N ALA A 174 -1.57 -11.34 -14.71
CA ALA A 174 -2.79 -11.21 -13.91
C ALA A 174 -3.98 -11.89 -14.61
N ALA A 175 -4.82 -12.55 -13.85
CA ALA A 175 -6.04 -13.16 -14.40
C ALA A 175 -6.99 -12.04 -14.87
N ARG A 176 -7.63 -12.25 -16.01
CA ARG A 176 -8.67 -11.33 -16.50
C ARG A 176 -9.97 -11.54 -15.72
N GLY A 177 -10.79 -10.48 -15.65
CA GLY A 177 -12.10 -10.54 -15.02
C GLY A 177 -12.25 -9.59 -13.85
N ALA A 178 -13.26 -9.80 -13.02
CA ALA A 178 -13.62 -8.95 -11.91
C ALA A 178 -12.78 -9.25 -10.67
N TYR A 179 -12.30 -8.18 -10.03
CA TYR A 179 -11.63 -8.19 -8.74
C TYR A 179 -12.48 -7.41 -7.74
N GLU A 180 -12.73 -8.02 -6.60
CA GLU A 180 -13.40 -7.36 -5.47
C GLU A 180 -12.36 -6.82 -4.49
N VAL A 181 -12.56 -5.59 -4.02
CA VAL A 181 -11.72 -4.96 -3.03
C VAL A 181 -12.55 -4.59 -1.81
N THR A 182 -12.20 -5.14 -0.66
CA THR A 182 -12.74 -4.72 0.64
C THR A 182 -11.71 -3.86 1.35
N THR A 183 -12.02 -2.58 1.55
CA THR A 183 -11.23 -1.69 2.38
C THR A 183 -11.78 -1.71 3.81
N THR A 184 -10.93 -2.03 4.77
CA THR A 184 -11.21 -2.00 6.20
C THR A 184 -10.38 -0.91 6.85
N VAL A 185 -11.03 -0.03 7.61
CA VAL A 185 -10.39 0.98 8.45
C VAL A 185 -10.71 0.69 9.90
N ALA A 186 -9.68 0.54 10.72
CA ALA A 186 -9.80 0.22 12.15
C ALA A 186 -9.06 1.28 12.99
N ALA A 187 -9.69 1.72 14.09
CA ALA A 187 -9.11 2.58 15.10
C ALA A 187 -9.56 2.09 16.49
N GLY A 188 -8.62 1.51 17.26
CA GLY A 188 -8.94 0.80 18.47
C GLY A 188 -9.88 -0.39 18.21
N ASP A 189 -11.02 -0.43 18.89
CA ASP A 189 -12.08 -1.42 18.75
C ASP A 189 -13.09 -1.10 17.63
N ARG A 190 -12.98 0.09 17.03
CA ARG A 190 -13.90 0.54 15.99
C ARG A 190 -13.40 0.15 14.61
N VAL A 191 -14.29 -0.43 13.83
CA VAL A 191 -13.99 -0.92 12.46
C VAL A 191 -15.10 -0.49 11.51
N SER A 192 -14.71 0.02 10.36
CA SER A 192 -15.63 0.29 9.24
C SER A 192 -15.09 -0.31 7.96
N ARG A 193 -15.99 -0.72 7.06
CA ARG A 193 -15.65 -1.36 5.78
C ARG A 193 -16.41 -0.74 4.65
N GLY A 194 -15.77 -0.72 3.48
CA GLY A 194 -16.39 -0.39 2.20
C GLY A 194 -15.83 -1.31 1.12
N THR A 195 -16.60 -1.52 0.07
CA THR A 195 -16.24 -2.40 -1.04
C THR A 195 -16.28 -1.67 -2.37
N THR A 196 -15.48 -2.12 -3.31
CA THR A 196 -15.52 -1.74 -4.72
C THR A 196 -15.08 -2.90 -5.58
N THR A 197 -15.28 -2.79 -6.88
CA THR A 197 -14.80 -3.77 -7.86
C THR A 197 -14.05 -3.08 -8.98
N PHE A 198 -13.09 -3.77 -9.58
CA PHE A 198 -12.49 -3.37 -10.84
C PHE A 198 -12.36 -4.57 -11.78
N THR A 199 -12.31 -4.30 -13.07
CA THR A 199 -12.19 -5.34 -14.11
C THR A 199 -10.84 -5.25 -14.79
N VAL A 200 -10.16 -6.39 -14.92
CA VAL A 200 -8.91 -6.54 -15.68
C VAL A 200 -9.24 -7.07 -17.07
N ASN A 201 -8.82 -6.33 -18.10
CA ASN A 201 -9.04 -6.66 -19.53
C ASN A 201 -7.78 -7.21 -20.19
#